data_075963bece01e6580ec6ad92c8c365ee
#
_entry.id   075963bece01e6580ec6ad92c8c365ee
#
_cell.length_a   1.000
_cell.length_b   1.000
_cell.length_c   1.000
_cell.angle_alpha   90.00
_cell.angle_beta   90.00
_cell.angle_gamma   90.00
#
_symmetry.space_group_name_H-M   'P 1'
#
loop_
_entity.id
_entity.type
_entity.pdbx_description
1 polymer ?
#
loop_
_entity_poly.entity_id
_entity_poly.type
_entity_poly.pdbx_seq_one_letter_code
_entity_poly.pdbx_strand_id
1 'polypeptide(L)'
;MDIKGFYSGNIFDAYKYLGAHVKENEVTFRTFAPNAKKIELIGEFNDWNGTEMIRSNDGNFFECSIENAKAGMLYKYKIYSKDGSYIDHCDPYGFGMELRPNTASIIRDLKEYTFNDSEWMKERSDCKDKPLNIYEVHLGSWKKKHDNTWYTYKELEELLIPYVK
;
A
#
# COMPACT_ATOMS: atom_id res chain seq x y z
N MET A 1 5.77 -2.49 16.38
CA MET A 1 6.01 -3.75 15.61
C MET A 1 6.92 -4.65 16.44
N ASP A 2 6.71 -5.95 16.42
CA ASP A 2 7.65 -6.92 16.99
C ASP A 2 8.90 -7.04 16.09
N ILE A 3 9.97 -6.36 16.46
CA ILE A 3 11.23 -6.31 15.70
C ILE A 3 11.91 -7.69 15.64
N LYS A 4 11.85 -8.49 16.73
CA LYS A 4 12.43 -9.84 16.72
C LYS A 4 11.67 -10.77 15.80
N GLY A 5 10.36 -10.73 15.84
CA GLY A 5 9.48 -11.46 14.92
C GLY A 5 9.69 -11.07 13.47
N PHE A 6 9.91 -9.78 13.18
CA PHE A 6 10.24 -9.29 11.84
C PHE A 6 11.53 -9.91 11.30
N TYR A 7 12.62 -9.84 12.07
CA TYR A 7 13.91 -10.41 11.64
C TYR A 7 13.91 -11.92 11.51
N SER A 8 13.10 -12.61 12.29
CA SER A 8 12.96 -14.08 12.21
C SER A 8 11.93 -14.55 11.18
N GLY A 9 11.23 -13.63 10.52
CA GLY A 9 10.19 -13.96 9.55
C GLY A 9 8.90 -14.53 10.17
N ASN A 10 8.67 -14.29 11.46
CA ASN A 10 7.53 -14.85 12.21
C ASN A 10 6.36 -13.88 12.38
N ILE A 11 6.40 -12.69 11.74
CA ILE A 11 5.26 -11.77 11.69
C ILE A 11 4.76 -11.59 10.26
N PHE A 12 3.44 -11.41 10.12
CA PHE A 12 2.77 -11.23 8.83
C PHE A 12 2.02 -9.90 8.72
N ASP A 13 2.21 -9.01 9.70
CA ASP A 13 1.52 -7.73 9.82
C ASP A 13 2.46 -6.52 9.82
N ALA A 14 3.67 -6.66 9.28
CA ALA A 14 4.65 -5.59 9.15
C ALA A 14 4.08 -4.36 8.40
N TYR A 15 3.12 -4.56 7.49
CA TYR A 15 2.41 -3.50 6.79
C TYR A 15 1.61 -2.56 7.71
N LYS A 16 1.28 -2.98 8.93
CA LYS A 16 0.64 -2.11 9.94
C LYS A 16 1.60 -1.09 10.53
N TYR A 17 2.89 -1.29 10.32
CA TYR A 17 3.95 -0.40 10.79
C TYR A 17 4.69 0.27 9.64
N LEU A 18 5.12 -0.50 8.63
CA LEU A 18 5.82 -0.02 7.44
C LEU A 18 4.83 0.55 6.42
N GLY A 19 5.31 1.49 5.59
CA GLY A 19 4.47 2.21 4.65
C GLY A 19 4.10 3.61 5.13
N ALA A 20 3.16 4.24 4.43
CA ALA A 20 2.61 5.55 4.76
C ALA A 20 1.30 5.40 5.54
N HIS A 21 1.27 5.86 6.78
CA HIS A 21 0.12 5.75 7.69
C HIS A 21 -0.47 7.11 8.01
N VAL A 22 -1.72 7.33 7.56
CA VAL A 22 -2.47 8.56 7.80
C VAL A 22 -2.95 8.62 9.25
N LYS A 23 -2.67 9.72 9.93
CA LYS A 23 -3.19 10.11 11.24
C LYS A 23 -4.00 11.40 11.09
N GLU A 24 -4.61 11.88 12.18
CA GLU A 24 -5.48 13.06 12.14
C GLU A 24 -4.85 14.30 11.50
N ASN A 25 -3.59 14.60 11.82
CA ASN A 25 -2.91 15.83 11.39
C ASN A 25 -1.58 15.58 10.63
N GLU A 26 -1.18 14.33 10.44
CA GLU A 26 0.09 13.98 9.82
C GLU A 26 0.03 12.65 9.08
N VAL A 27 1.00 12.41 8.22
CA VAL A 27 1.29 11.08 7.68
C VAL A 27 2.66 10.64 8.16
N THR A 28 2.72 9.47 8.79
CA THR A 28 3.98 8.86 9.21
C THR A 28 4.43 7.84 8.16
N PHE A 29 5.65 8.01 7.65
CA PHE A 29 6.28 7.14 6.67
C PHE A 29 7.35 6.31 7.33
N ARG A 30 7.36 4.99 7.08
CA ARG A 30 8.37 4.05 7.61
C ARG A 30 8.80 3.07 6.57
N THR A 31 10.11 2.86 6.48
CA THR A 31 10.68 1.85 5.56
C THR A 31 11.83 1.09 6.21
N PHE A 32 12.07 -0.12 5.71
CA PHE A 32 13.20 -0.97 6.10
C PHE A 32 14.26 -0.92 5.01
N ALA A 33 15.45 -0.42 5.34
CA ALA A 33 16.55 -0.27 4.39
C ALA A 33 17.91 -0.37 5.10
N PRO A 34 18.34 -1.56 5.55
CA PRO A 34 19.52 -1.74 6.40
C PRO A 34 20.82 -1.29 5.73
N ASN A 35 20.90 -1.35 4.40
CA ASN A 35 22.09 -0.99 3.64
C ASN A 35 22.15 0.50 3.22
N ALA A 36 21.08 1.26 3.42
CA ALA A 36 21.05 2.66 3.07
C ALA A 36 21.97 3.46 4.00
N LYS A 37 22.73 4.41 3.44
CA LYS A 37 23.49 5.38 4.23
C LYS A 37 22.57 6.44 4.84
N LYS A 38 21.61 6.93 4.04
CA LYS A 38 20.65 7.97 4.35
C LYS A 38 19.42 7.76 3.47
N ILE A 39 18.27 8.18 3.94
CA ILE A 39 17.03 8.25 3.14
C ILE A 39 16.42 9.64 3.30
N GLU A 40 16.00 10.21 2.20
CA GLU A 40 15.14 11.39 2.15
C GLU A 40 13.77 10.99 1.60
N LEU A 41 12.73 11.48 2.26
CA LEU A 41 11.36 11.40 1.77
C LEU A 41 11.11 12.56 0.82
N ILE A 42 10.67 12.28 -0.41
CA ILE A 42 10.31 13.25 -1.43
C ILE A 42 8.87 13.03 -1.89
N GLY A 43 8.13 14.09 -2.15
CA GLY A 43 6.74 13.99 -2.57
C GLY A 43 6.08 15.34 -2.81
N GLU A 44 4.80 15.32 -3.17
CA GLU A 44 4.02 16.54 -3.43
C GLU A 44 3.90 17.46 -2.21
N PHE A 45 3.95 16.90 -1.01
CA PHE A 45 3.86 17.64 0.25
C PHE A 45 5.10 18.50 0.57
N ASN A 46 6.22 18.30 -0.12
CA ASN A 46 7.47 19.06 0.04
C ASN A 46 8.06 19.48 -1.31
N ASP A 47 7.21 19.62 -2.34
CA ASP A 47 7.63 20.01 -3.71
C ASP A 47 8.78 19.15 -4.25
N TRP A 48 8.77 17.86 -3.90
CA TRP A 48 9.80 16.87 -4.24
C TRP A 48 11.21 17.21 -3.71
N ASN A 49 11.31 18.13 -2.75
CA ASN A 49 12.52 18.39 -2.00
C ASN A 49 12.71 17.33 -0.91
N GLY A 50 13.97 16.97 -0.64
CA GLY A 50 14.28 15.92 0.31
C GLY A 50 14.02 16.34 1.76
N THR A 51 13.20 15.58 2.49
CA THR A 51 13.08 15.63 3.95
C THR A 51 13.81 14.42 4.53
N GLU A 52 14.85 14.65 5.31
CA GLU A 52 15.65 13.56 5.88
C GLU A 52 14.86 12.71 6.84
N MET A 53 14.91 11.40 6.65
CA MET A 53 14.25 10.43 7.54
C MET A 53 15.17 10.08 8.71
N ILE A 54 14.58 9.94 9.90
CA ILE A 54 15.29 9.56 11.12
C ILE A 54 15.56 8.05 11.08
N ARG A 55 16.81 7.69 11.28
CA ARG A 55 17.21 6.28 11.37
C ARG A 55 16.93 5.74 12.77
N SER A 56 16.37 4.54 12.85
CA SER A 56 16.14 3.83 14.12
C SER A 56 17.45 3.47 14.83
N ASN A 57 17.36 3.18 16.12
CA ASN A 57 18.53 2.82 16.94
C ASN A 57 19.23 1.54 16.47
N ASP A 58 18.51 0.59 15.89
CA ASP A 58 19.10 -0.62 15.30
C ASP A 58 19.70 -0.39 13.90
N GLY A 59 19.55 0.83 13.38
CA GLY A 59 20.12 1.26 12.12
C GLY A 59 19.44 0.73 10.85
N ASN A 60 18.31 0.04 10.95
CA ASN A 60 17.72 -0.69 9.82
C ASN A 60 16.40 -0.10 9.31
N PHE A 61 15.69 0.65 10.16
CA PHE A 61 14.46 1.32 9.80
C PHE A 61 14.68 2.82 9.70
N PHE A 62 13.83 3.47 8.90
CA PHE A 62 13.79 4.92 8.74
C PHE A 62 12.37 5.40 8.92
N GLU A 63 12.18 6.53 9.61
CA GLU A 63 10.88 7.13 9.90
C GLU A 63 10.90 8.63 9.66
N CYS A 64 9.79 9.16 9.13
CA CYS A 64 9.53 10.60 9.03
C CYS A 64 8.02 10.85 9.15
N SER A 65 7.62 11.92 9.84
CA SER A 65 6.22 12.39 9.89
C SER A 65 6.10 13.75 9.20
N ILE A 66 5.07 13.92 8.37
CA ILE A 66 4.81 15.13 7.59
C ILE A 66 3.39 15.63 7.87
N GLU A 67 3.26 16.80 8.47
CA GLU A 67 1.97 17.40 8.85
C GLU A 67 1.09 17.77 7.65
N ASN A 68 1.67 18.22 6.55
CA ASN A 68 0.93 18.64 5.36
C ASN A 68 0.64 17.51 4.34
N ALA A 69 1.14 16.30 4.59
CA ALA A 69 0.86 15.16 3.73
C ALA A 69 -0.57 14.66 3.92
N LYS A 70 -1.21 14.25 2.82
CA LYS A 70 -2.61 13.81 2.78
C LYS A 70 -2.78 12.60 1.88
N ALA A 71 -3.86 11.83 2.10
CA ALA A 71 -4.29 10.79 1.18
C ALA A 71 -4.43 11.33 -0.25
N GLY A 72 -3.98 10.56 -1.22
CA GLY A 72 -3.93 10.91 -2.63
C GLY A 72 -2.60 11.48 -3.12
N MET A 73 -1.78 12.08 -2.25
CA MET A 73 -0.47 12.64 -2.62
C MET A 73 0.54 11.56 -3.01
N LEU A 74 1.43 11.93 -3.92
CA LEU A 74 2.51 11.09 -4.43
C LEU A 74 3.78 11.25 -3.61
N TYR A 75 4.52 10.15 -3.45
CA TYR A 75 5.82 10.16 -2.77
C TYR A 75 6.76 9.06 -3.25
N LYS A 76 8.06 9.26 -2.97
CA LYS A 76 9.14 8.28 -3.12
C LYS A 76 10.14 8.39 -1.98
N TYR A 77 10.98 7.39 -1.87
CA TYR A 77 12.19 7.42 -1.06
C TYR A 77 13.41 7.67 -1.94
N LYS A 78 14.16 8.72 -1.67
CA LYS A 78 15.50 8.96 -2.23
C LYS A 78 16.50 8.27 -1.32
N ILE A 79 17.03 7.15 -1.78
CA ILE A 79 17.87 6.25 -1.00
C ILE A 79 19.33 6.48 -1.41
N TYR A 80 20.15 6.89 -0.46
CA TYR A 80 21.58 7.12 -0.67
C TYR A 80 22.38 5.89 -0.26
N SER A 81 23.25 5.44 -1.15
CA SER A 81 24.21 4.35 -0.93
C SER A 81 25.47 4.86 -0.24
N LYS A 82 26.32 3.94 0.26
CA LYS A 82 27.59 4.27 0.94
C LYS A 82 28.60 4.98 0.05
N ASP A 83 28.56 4.72 -1.25
CA ASP A 83 29.41 5.34 -2.27
C ASP A 83 28.98 6.76 -2.70
N GLY A 84 27.85 7.24 -2.14
CA GLY A 84 27.30 8.57 -2.44
C GLY A 84 26.32 8.60 -3.62
N SER A 85 26.14 7.52 -4.34
CA SER A 85 25.05 7.38 -5.33
C SER A 85 23.69 7.38 -4.66
N TYR A 86 22.63 7.73 -5.41
CA TYR A 86 21.26 7.64 -4.92
C TYR A 86 20.32 7.10 -6.00
N ILE A 87 19.20 6.58 -5.54
CA ILE A 87 18.09 6.14 -6.39
C ILE A 87 16.76 6.59 -5.77
N ASP A 88 15.84 7.04 -6.61
CA ASP A 88 14.45 7.31 -6.20
C ASP A 88 13.62 6.04 -6.36
N HIS A 89 13.10 5.54 -5.25
CA HIS A 89 12.40 4.27 -5.18
C HIS A 89 10.98 4.43 -4.64
N CYS A 90 10.03 3.66 -5.17
CA CYS A 90 8.71 3.55 -4.57
C CYS A 90 8.78 2.87 -3.20
N ASP A 91 7.76 3.05 -2.39
CA ASP A 91 7.64 2.39 -1.11
C ASP A 91 7.34 0.89 -1.28
N PRO A 92 8.18 -0.03 -0.78
CA PRO A 92 7.91 -1.46 -0.82
C PRO A 92 6.63 -1.88 -0.09
N TYR A 93 6.19 -1.07 0.88
CA TYR A 93 4.96 -1.23 1.64
C TYR A 93 3.89 -0.20 1.25
N GLY A 94 4.01 0.42 0.06
CA GLY A 94 3.05 1.40 -0.42
C GLY A 94 1.68 0.77 -0.68
N PHE A 95 0.62 1.37 -0.12
CA PHE A 95 -0.76 0.92 -0.29
C PHE A 95 -1.40 1.37 -1.61
N GLY A 96 -0.76 2.26 -2.34
CA GLY A 96 -1.18 2.71 -3.66
C GLY A 96 0.02 3.06 -4.53
N MET A 97 -0.14 2.87 -5.84
CA MET A 97 0.90 3.13 -6.84
C MET A 97 0.32 3.88 -8.03
N GLU A 98 1.15 4.73 -8.64
CA GLU A 98 0.83 5.33 -9.93
C GLU A 98 0.68 4.27 -11.03
N LEU A 99 -0.06 4.63 -12.08
CA LEU A 99 -0.10 3.85 -13.32
C LEU A 99 1.22 4.00 -14.08
N ARG A 100 1.68 2.90 -14.65
CA ARG A 100 2.86 2.90 -15.52
C ARG A 100 2.69 3.88 -16.70
N PRO A 101 3.74 4.58 -17.10
CA PRO A 101 5.18 4.39 -16.77
C PRO A 101 5.65 5.05 -15.46
N ASN A 102 4.78 5.78 -14.76
CA ASN A 102 5.11 6.41 -13.50
C ASN A 102 5.37 5.39 -12.41
N THR A 103 6.09 5.79 -11.36
CA THR A 103 6.59 4.86 -10.33
C THR A 103 6.52 5.40 -8.91
N ALA A 104 5.75 6.47 -8.66
CA ALA A 104 5.57 6.94 -7.29
C ALA A 104 4.53 6.11 -6.53
N SER A 105 4.69 6.05 -5.23
CA SER A 105 3.67 5.54 -4.31
C SER A 105 2.62 6.60 -4.06
N ILE A 106 1.38 6.17 -3.78
CA ILE A 106 0.26 7.05 -3.43
C ILE A 106 -0.09 6.81 -1.97
N ILE A 107 -0.20 7.89 -1.19
CA ILE A 107 -0.70 7.82 0.18
C ILE A 107 -2.16 7.38 0.15
N ARG A 108 -2.51 6.33 0.91
CA ARG A 108 -3.89 5.84 1.06
C ARG A 108 -4.30 5.85 2.53
N ASP A 109 -5.48 6.34 2.82
CA ASP A 109 -6.09 6.13 4.13
C ASP A 109 -6.83 4.79 4.12
N LEU A 110 -6.31 3.83 4.87
CA LEU A 110 -6.90 2.50 4.98
C LEU A 110 -8.16 2.46 5.85
N LYS A 111 -8.51 3.57 6.50
CA LYS A 111 -9.70 3.70 7.34
C LYS A 111 -10.93 4.21 6.59
N GLU A 112 -10.77 4.64 5.33
CA GLU A 112 -11.88 5.15 4.51
C GLU A 112 -12.96 4.10 4.22
N TYR A 113 -12.62 2.80 4.29
CA TYR A 113 -13.55 1.73 4.01
C TYR A 113 -13.87 0.91 5.27
N THR A 114 -15.16 0.78 5.56
CA THR A 114 -15.66 -0.09 6.62
C THR A 114 -16.28 -1.34 6.00
N PHE A 115 -15.74 -2.51 6.32
CA PHE A 115 -16.29 -3.78 5.87
C PHE A 115 -17.62 -4.07 6.56
N ASN A 116 -18.64 -4.46 5.80
CA ASN A 116 -19.95 -4.88 6.29
C ASN A 116 -20.14 -6.40 6.05
N ASP A 117 -19.19 -7.19 6.50
CA ASP A 117 -19.09 -8.63 6.26
C ASP A 117 -19.04 -9.48 7.54
N SER A 118 -19.41 -8.88 8.69
CA SER A 118 -19.31 -9.53 10.00
C SER A 118 -20.11 -10.83 10.12
N GLU A 119 -21.26 -10.95 9.46
CA GLU A 119 -22.07 -12.17 9.44
C GLU A 119 -21.35 -13.25 8.64
N TRP A 120 -20.90 -12.92 7.42
CA TRP A 120 -20.14 -13.83 6.59
C TRP A 120 -18.85 -14.31 7.28
N MET A 121 -18.15 -13.42 7.97
CA MET A 121 -16.94 -13.76 8.72
C MET A 121 -17.18 -14.73 9.87
N LYS A 122 -18.37 -14.73 10.47
CA LYS A 122 -18.76 -15.72 11.50
C LYS A 122 -19.09 -17.09 10.89
N GLU A 123 -19.75 -17.11 9.73
CA GLU A 123 -20.29 -18.32 9.12
C GLU A 123 -19.31 -19.01 8.14
N ARG A 124 -18.28 -18.31 7.64
CA ARG A 124 -17.37 -18.83 6.61
C ARG A 124 -16.64 -20.13 6.98
N SER A 125 -16.44 -20.39 8.29
CA SER A 125 -15.82 -21.63 8.77
C SER A 125 -16.68 -22.86 8.53
N ASP A 126 -18.01 -22.68 8.47
CA ASP A 126 -18.99 -23.75 8.34
C ASP A 126 -19.22 -24.15 6.87
N CYS A 127 -18.53 -23.49 5.96
CA CYS A 127 -18.66 -23.74 4.52
C CYS A 127 -17.72 -24.83 3.98
N LYS A 128 -16.83 -25.40 4.81
CA LYS A 128 -15.82 -26.38 4.37
C LYS A 128 -16.38 -27.67 3.77
N ASP A 129 -17.54 -28.11 4.25
CA ASP A 129 -18.19 -29.35 3.81
C ASP A 129 -19.39 -29.10 2.88
N LYS A 130 -19.60 -27.85 2.44
CA LYS A 130 -20.68 -27.50 1.51
C LYS A 130 -20.19 -27.55 0.06
N PRO A 131 -21.07 -27.83 -0.91
CA PRO A 131 -20.76 -27.71 -2.34
C PRO A 131 -20.23 -26.32 -2.67
N LEU A 132 -19.19 -26.26 -3.47
CA LEU A 132 -18.54 -25.01 -3.90
C LEU A 132 -18.65 -24.89 -5.43
N ASN A 133 -19.20 -23.77 -5.91
CA ASN A 133 -19.14 -23.36 -7.30
C ASN A 133 -18.04 -22.30 -7.46
N ILE A 134 -17.11 -22.53 -8.38
CA ILE A 134 -16.02 -21.58 -8.66
C ILE A 134 -16.24 -21.00 -10.06
N TYR A 135 -16.39 -19.68 -10.12
CA TYR A 135 -16.41 -18.92 -11.37
C TYR A 135 -15.10 -18.14 -11.50
N GLU A 136 -14.20 -18.66 -12.33
CA GLU A 136 -12.94 -17.99 -12.63
C GLU A 136 -13.15 -16.98 -13.76
N VAL A 137 -12.70 -15.75 -13.56
CA VAL A 137 -12.90 -14.66 -14.52
C VAL A 137 -11.68 -13.74 -14.61
N HIS A 138 -11.30 -13.38 -15.84
CA HIS A 138 -10.36 -12.30 -16.10
C HIS A 138 -11.15 -11.02 -16.38
N LEU A 139 -11.20 -10.11 -15.40
CA LEU A 139 -12.06 -8.92 -15.44
C LEU A 139 -11.82 -8.02 -16.65
N GLY A 140 -10.56 -7.88 -17.11
CA GLY A 140 -10.21 -7.08 -18.27
C GLY A 140 -10.70 -7.62 -19.61
N SER A 141 -11.13 -8.89 -19.70
CA SER A 141 -11.65 -9.52 -20.93
C SER A 141 -13.08 -10.06 -20.80
N TRP A 142 -13.63 -10.09 -19.57
CA TRP A 142 -14.98 -10.62 -19.33
C TRP A 142 -16.06 -9.82 -20.10
N LYS A 143 -15.99 -8.47 -19.98
CA LYS A 143 -16.92 -7.57 -20.68
C LYS A 143 -16.25 -6.22 -20.90
N LYS A 144 -16.57 -5.57 -22.03
CA LYS A 144 -16.15 -4.21 -22.35
C LYS A 144 -17.36 -3.30 -22.52
N LYS A 145 -17.15 -2.00 -22.33
CA LYS A 145 -18.14 -0.95 -22.64
C LYS A 145 -18.36 -0.83 -24.16
N HIS A 146 -19.39 -0.11 -24.56
CA HIS A 146 -19.70 0.12 -26.00
C HIS A 146 -18.57 0.85 -26.75
N ASP A 147 -17.80 1.68 -26.05
CA ASP A 147 -16.64 2.40 -26.57
C ASP A 147 -15.34 1.57 -26.55
N ASN A 148 -15.45 0.26 -26.26
CA ASN A 148 -14.34 -0.68 -26.14
C ASN A 148 -13.38 -0.44 -24.96
N THR A 149 -13.73 0.46 -24.02
CA THR A 149 -12.98 0.65 -22.77
C THR A 149 -13.34 -0.41 -21.73
N TRP A 150 -12.51 -0.51 -20.68
CA TRP A 150 -12.75 -1.43 -19.56
C TRP A 150 -13.68 -0.84 -18.51
N TYR A 151 -14.43 -1.70 -17.86
CA TYR A 151 -15.16 -1.35 -16.64
C TYR A 151 -14.18 -1.16 -15.45
N THR A 152 -14.49 -0.20 -14.59
CA THR A 152 -13.85 -0.09 -13.28
C THR A 152 -14.35 -1.21 -12.35
N TYR A 153 -13.62 -1.49 -11.26
CA TYR A 153 -14.05 -2.48 -10.28
C TYR A 153 -15.44 -2.17 -9.70
N LYS A 154 -15.75 -0.90 -9.46
CA LYS A 154 -17.06 -0.47 -8.96
C LYS A 154 -18.19 -0.76 -9.95
N GLU A 155 -17.97 -0.49 -11.22
CA GLU A 155 -18.95 -0.81 -12.26
C GLU A 155 -19.11 -2.32 -12.46
N LEU A 156 -18.02 -3.10 -12.31
CA LEU A 156 -18.06 -4.56 -12.37
C LEU A 156 -18.80 -5.17 -11.17
N GLU A 157 -18.76 -4.57 -10.01
CA GLU A 157 -19.54 -4.98 -8.84
C GLU A 157 -21.02 -5.05 -9.19
N GLU A 158 -21.55 -4.02 -9.87
CA GLU A 158 -22.96 -3.93 -10.27
C GLU A 158 -23.36 -4.92 -11.39
N LEU A 159 -22.39 -5.38 -12.19
CA LEU A 159 -22.64 -6.24 -13.34
C LEU A 159 -22.32 -7.72 -13.05
N LEU A 160 -21.18 -7.97 -12.40
CA LEU A 160 -20.67 -9.33 -12.21
C LEU A 160 -21.34 -10.04 -11.04
N ILE A 161 -21.58 -9.36 -9.91
CA ILE A 161 -22.18 -9.99 -8.74
C ILE A 161 -23.59 -10.52 -9.03
N PRO A 162 -24.50 -9.77 -9.67
CA PRO A 162 -25.81 -10.33 -10.06
C PRO A 162 -25.73 -11.45 -11.11
N TYR A 163 -24.68 -11.44 -11.94
CA TYR A 163 -24.49 -12.49 -12.95
C TYR A 163 -24.06 -13.83 -12.36
N VAL A 164 -23.27 -13.83 -11.28
CA VAL A 164 -22.75 -15.06 -10.66
C VAL A 164 -23.60 -15.58 -9.50
N LYS A 165 -24.56 -14.81 -8.98
CA LYS A 165 -25.54 -15.21 -7.98
C LYS A 165 -26.71 -15.98 -8.61
#